data_77947c40bcb04744765859dc943ad689
#
_entry.id   77947c40bcb04744765859dc943ad689
#
_cell.length_a   1.000
_cell.length_b   1.000
_cell.length_c   1.000
_cell.angle_alpha   90.00
_cell.angle_beta   90.00
_cell.angle_gamma   90.00
#
_symmetry.space_group_name_H-M   'P 1'
#
loop_
_entity.id
_entity.type
_entity.pdbx_description
1 polymer ?
#
loop_
_entity_poly.entity_id
_entity_poly.type
_entity_poly.pdbx_seq_one_letter_code
_entity_poly.pdbx_strand_id
1 'polypeptide(L)'
;MTYTLEKIASIVEGKIAGNGNKSTIIKELLFDSRLLISPENTLFFSLKSNRNNGNKYIKELYNKGVRCFVVDNIVLESSIIDATFIIVDNTLKSLQKLATYHRNNFNIPIVSITGSNGKTIIKEWLYQILSPEMSVIRSPRSYNSQIGVPMSVWQLNESHQLAIFEAGISQYDEMQNLKEIIRPNIGIFTNIGYAHGKNFNNISDKIEEKMRLFHDVDTLIYCYDHADIRDAVEKRNIHTFSWSRKDKNSDVQIYSIEKGEDETVISAFIRRQTFSESENGMSNDERPKSDGGENKTHCTNNSQILRPSDPLIRKRTRPFADDA
;
A
#
# COMPACT_ATOMS: atom_id res chain seq x y z
N MET A 1 -8.46 17.12 2.87
CA MET A 1 -9.17 17.45 1.59
C MET A 1 -10.60 16.91 1.64
N THR A 2 -11.60 17.66 1.19
CA THR A 2 -13.02 17.26 1.23
C THR A 2 -13.63 17.42 -0.16
N TYR A 3 -14.59 16.59 -0.51
CA TYR A 3 -15.26 16.61 -1.82
C TYR A 3 -16.77 16.75 -1.63
N THR A 4 -17.40 17.59 -2.46
CA THR A 4 -18.85 17.57 -2.58
C THR A 4 -19.31 16.34 -3.35
N LEU A 5 -20.54 15.91 -3.13
CA LEU A 5 -21.15 14.79 -3.86
C LEU A 5 -21.13 15.02 -5.38
N GLU A 6 -21.37 16.25 -5.83
CA GLU A 6 -21.30 16.64 -7.24
C GLU A 6 -19.88 16.47 -7.81
N LYS A 7 -18.83 16.87 -7.05
CA LYS A 7 -17.44 16.64 -7.45
C LYS A 7 -17.14 15.15 -7.57
N ILE A 8 -17.60 14.35 -6.60
CA ILE A 8 -17.43 12.89 -6.66
C ILE A 8 -18.13 12.31 -7.90
N ALA A 9 -19.37 12.72 -8.18
CA ALA A 9 -20.07 12.27 -9.38
C ALA A 9 -19.28 12.56 -10.66
N SER A 10 -18.71 13.75 -10.76
CA SER A 10 -17.82 14.13 -11.88
C SER A 10 -16.59 13.24 -11.96
N ILE A 11 -15.92 12.94 -10.82
CA ILE A 11 -14.71 12.09 -10.77
C ILE A 11 -15.04 10.67 -11.26
N VAL A 12 -16.15 10.10 -10.81
CA VAL A 12 -16.54 8.72 -11.15
C VAL A 12 -17.33 8.63 -12.47
N GLU A 13 -17.56 9.77 -13.16
CA GLU A 13 -18.34 9.87 -14.39
C GLU A 13 -19.79 9.34 -14.23
N GLY A 14 -20.34 9.54 -13.02
CA GLY A 14 -21.68 9.09 -12.66
C GLY A 14 -22.75 10.14 -12.92
N LYS A 15 -23.97 9.67 -13.15
CA LYS A 15 -25.16 10.53 -13.30
C LYS A 15 -25.81 10.74 -11.94
N ILE A 16 -26.07 12.00 -11.60
CA ILE A 16 -26.79 12.33 -10.36
C ILE A 16 -28.28 12.20 -10.58
N ALA A 17 -28.96 11.53 -9.64
CA ALA A 17 -30.41 11.39 -9.58
C ALA A 17 -30.92 11.56 -8.12
N GLY A 18 -32.22 11.81 -7.96
CA GLY A 18 -32.86 12.04 -6.66
C GLY A 18 -32.92 13.52 -6.29
N ASN A 19 -33.57 13.81 -5.16
CA ASN A 19 -33.91 15.18 -4.72
C ASN A 19 -33.06 15.65 -3.53
N GLY A 20 -32.03 14.90 -3.11
CA GLY A 20 -31.16 15.26 -2.01
C GLY A 20 -30.18 16.37 -2.36
N ASN A 21 -29.38 16.79 -1.39
CA ASN A 21 -28.42 17.87 -1.53
C ASN A 21 -27.15 17.41 -2.26
N LYS A 22 -26.93 17.93 -3.47
CA LYS A 22 -25.75 17.63 -4.31
C LYS A 22 -24.46 18.25 -3.79
N SER A 23 -24.57 19.30 -2.95
CA SER A 23 -23.43 20.00 -2.34
C SER A 23 -22.99 19.37 -1.01
N THR A 24 -23.59 18.23 -0.61
CA THR A 24 -23.19 17.51 0.60
C THR A 24 -21.70 17.20 0.56
N ILE A 25 -20.98 17.58 1.62
CA ILE A 25 -19.56 17.27 1.77
C ILE A 25 -19.44 15.84 2.27
N ILE A 26 -18.72 15.01 1.51
CA ILE A 26 -18.46 13.62 1.86
C ILE A 26 -17.13 13.55 2.63
N LYS A 27 -17.18 12.91 3.79
CA LYS A 27 -16.02 12.61 4.64
C LYS A 27 -15.74 11.12 4.70
N GLU A 28 -16.79 10.32 4.75
CA GLU A 28 -16.73 8.88 4.96
C GLU A 28 -17.23 8.12 3.72
N LEU A 29 -16.48 7.09 3.33
CA LEU A 29 -16.94 6.09 2.37
C LEU A 29 -17.42 4.87 3.13
N LEU A 30 -18.54 4.29 2.71
CA LEU A 30 -19.14 3.12 3.33
C LEU A 30 -19.44 2.06 2.27
N PHE A 31 -19.12 0.81 2.55
CA PHE A 31 -19.46 -0.36 1.71
C PHE A 31 -20.15 -1.48 2.52
N ASP A 32 -20.13 -1.38 3.83
CA ASP A 32 -20.75 -2.35 4.76
C ASP A 32 -21.60 -1.57 5.78
N SER A 33 -22.92 -1.81 5.76
CA SER A 33 -23.89 -1.07 6.60
C SER A 33 -23.63 -1.21 8.12
N ARG A 34 -22.89 -2.23 8.53
CA ARG A 34 -22.52 -2.48 9.94
C ARG A 34 -21.43 -1.52 10.43
N LEU A 35 -20.69 -0.90 9.51
CA LEU A 35 -19.59 0.01 9.81
C LEU A 35 -20.01 1.48 9.82
N LEU A 36 -21.30 1.78 9.75
CA LEU A 36 -21.80 3.15 9.75
C LEU A 36 -21.52 3.83 11.10
N ILE A 37 -20.80 4.95 11.06
CA ILE A 37 -20.47 5.77 12.23
C ILE A 37 -21.27 7.09 12.19
N SER A 38 -21.13 7.86 11.11
CA SER A 38 -21.78 9.17 10.96
C SER A 38 -22.56 9.19 9.63
N PRO A 39 -23.90 9.18 9.65
CA PRO A 39 -24.68 9.07 8.43
C PRO A 39 -24.63 10.31 7.54
N GLU A 40 -24.48 11.51 8.12
CA GLU A 40 -24.68 12.80 7.46
C GLU A 40 -23.68 13.10 6.34
N ASN A 41 -22.43 12.65 6.52
CA ASN A 41 -21.31 12.88 5.58
C ASN A 41 -20.81 11.59 4.92
N THR A 42 -21.66 10.54 4.96
CA THR A 42 -21.31 9.22 4.45
C THR A 42 -21.85 9.03 3.03
N LEU A 43 -20.97 8.55 2.13
CA LEU A 43 -21.32 8.06 0.81
C LEU A 43 -21.26 6.53 0.80
N PHE A 44 -22.42 5.89 0.64
CA PHE A 44 -22.49 4.43 0.59
C PHE A 44 -22.30 3.93 -0.85
N PHE A 45 -21.33 3.03 -1.04
CA PHE A 45 -21.13 2.30 -2.29
C PHE A 45 -21.86 0.96 -2.23
N SER A 46 -22.89 0.83 -3.04
CA SER A 46 -23.67 -0.41 -3.18
C SER A 46 -22.90 -1.45 -4.01
N LEU A 47 -21.94 -2.10 -3.38
CA LEU A 47 -21.11 -3.08 -4.07
C LEU A 47 -21.87 -4.39 -4.31
N LYS A 48 -21.62 -5.00 -5.48
CA LYS A 48 -22.16 -6.31 -5.85
C LYS A 48 -21.07 -7.37 -5.86
N SER A 49 -21.41 -8.56 -5.40
CA SER A 49 -20.62 -9.77 -5.52
C SER A 49 -21.54 -10.94 -5.86
N ASN A 50 -20.94 -12.10 -6.17
CA ASN A 50 -21.73 -13.32 -6.44
C ASN A 50 -22.64 -13.75 -5.26
N ARG A 51 -22.33 -13.29 -4.03
CA ARG A 51 -23.07 -13.69 -2.81
C ARG A 51 -23.87 -12.55 -2.19
N ASN A 52 -23.65 -11.32 -2.61
CA ASN A 52 -24.26 -10.15 -1.95
C ASN A 52 -24.52 -9.01 -2.94
N ASN A 53 -25.67 -8.35 -2.77
CA ASN A 53 -26.04 -7.13 -3.51
C ASN A 53 -26.25 -6.00 -2.49
N GLY A 54 -25.40 -4.97 -2.56
CA GLY A 54 -25.42 -3.82 -1.66
C GLY A 54 -26.72 -3.04 -1.70
N ASN A 55 -27.48 -3.09 -2.82
CA ASN A 55 -28.72 -2.35 -2.97
C ASN A 55 -29.74 -2.68 -1.87
N LYS A 56 -29.75 -3.90 -1.35
CA LYS A 56 -30.67 -4.32 -0.27
C LYS A 56 -30.48 -3.55 1.04
N TYR A 57 -29.33 -2.89 1.24
CA TYR A 57 -29.04 -2.12 2.44
C TYR A 57 -29.41 -0.64 2.32
N ILE A 58 -29.78 -0.16 1.13
CA ILE A 58 -30.06 1.27 0.88
C ILE A 58 -31.19 1.76 1.78
N LYS A 59 -32.30 1.03 1.86
CA LYS A 59 -33.43 1.42 2.72
C LYS A 59 -33.09 1.45 4.20
N GLU A 60 -32.36 0.46 4.68
CA GLU A 60 -31.87 0.42 6.07
C GLU A 60 -30.99 1.63 6.36
N LEU A 61 -29.99 1.91 5.50
CA LEU A 61 -29.09 3.03 5.65
C LEU A 61 -29.80 4.38 5.53
N TYR A 62 -30.76 4.51 4.62
CA TYR A 62 -31.60 5.70 4.51
C TYR A 62 -32.36 5.97 5.82
N ASN A 63 -32.96 4.96 6.43
CA ASN A 63 -33.65 5.05 7.71
C ASN A 63 -32.69 5.44 8.86
N LYS A 64 -31.39 5.08 8.74
CA LYS A 64 -30.34 5.49 9.69
C LYS A 64 -29.79 6.89 9.40
N GLY A 65 -30.30 7.60 8.38
CA GLY A 65 -29.90 8.99 8.08
C GLY A 65 -28.91 9.15 6.92
N VAL A 66 -28.44 8.08 6.29
CA VAL A 66 -27.59 8.19 5.08
C VAL A 66 -28.43 8.75 3.92
N ARG A 67 -27.88 9.72 3.19
CA ARG A 67 -28.55 10.39 2.10
C ARG A 67 -27.82 10.32 0.76
N CYS A 68 -26.60 9.80 0.75
CA CYS A 68 -25.76 9.75 -0.44
C CYS A 68 -25.37 8.31 -0.79
N PHE A 69 -25.65 7.89 -2.02
CA PHE A 69 -25.50 6.51 -2.48
C PHE A 69 -24.83 6.45 -3.86
N VAL A 70 -23.91 5.52 -4.06
CA VAL A 70 -23.40 5.13 -5.39
C VAL A 70 -24.00 3.78 -5.74
N VAL A 71 -24.68 3.71 -6.87
CA VAL A 71 -25.44 2.53 -7.32
C VAL A 71 -25.21 2.26 -8.81
N ASP A 72 -25.36 1.03 -9.24
CA ASP A 72 -25.30 0.66 -10.67
C ASP A 72 -26.66 0.73 -11.37
N ASN A 73 -27.74 0.75 -10.63
CA ASN A 73 -29.08 1.00 -11.12
C ASN A 73 -29.93 1.66 -10.03
N ILE A 74 -30.89 2.45 -10.41
CA ILE A 74 -31.80 3.08 -9.45
C ILE A 74 -32.87 2.05 -9.04
N VAL A 75 -32.91 1.74 -7.75
CA VAL A 75 -34.07 1.16 -7.10
C VAL A 75 -34.83 2.29 -6.44
N LEU A 76 -35.70 2.97 -7.21
CA LEU A 76 -36.57 4.02 -6.68
C LEU A 76 -37.67 3.34 -5.84
N GLU A 77 -37.49 3.23 -4.56
CA GLU A 77 -38.59 3.05 -3.64
C GLU A 77 -39.21 4.43 -3.40
N SER A 78 -40.53 4.51 -3.51
CA SER A 78 -41.32 5.75 -3.27
C SER A 78 -41.14 6.33 -1.86
N SER A 79 -40.54 5.58 -0.95
CA SER A 79 -40.22 5.97 0.42
C SER A 79 -38.91 6.73 0.56
N ILE A 80 -38.07 6.81 -0.47
CA ILE A 80 -36.75 7.48 -0.45
C ILE A 80 -36.89 8.83 -1.18
N ILE A 81 -37.17 9.89 -0.45
CA ILE A 81 -37.59 11.18 -1.03
C ILE A 81 -36.41 12.18 -1.13
N ASP A 82 -35.55 12.25 -0.11
CA ASP A 82 -34.51 13.27 0.06
C ASP A 82 -33.09 12.73 -0.08
N ALA A 83 -32.92 11.62 -0.77
CA ALA A 83 -31.62 11.04 -1.06
C ALA A 83 -31.09 11.47 -2.43
N THR A 84 -29.74 11.45 -2.56
CA THR A 84 -29.04 11.65 -3.83
C THR A 84 -28.31 10.36 -4.20
N PHE A 85 -28.48 9.96 -5.45
CA PHE A 85 -27.83 8.80 -6.02
C PHE A 85 -26.83 9.22 -7.09
N ILE A 86 -25.64 8.62 -7.08
CA ILE A 86 -24.72 8.64 -8.20
C ILE A 86 -24.85 7.29 -8.91
N ILE A 87 -25.36 7.32 -10.14
CA ILE A 87 -25.56 6.12 -10.96
C ILE A 87 -24.32 5.92 -11.80
N VAL A 88 -23.71 4.73 -11.71
CA VAL A 88 -22.49 4.35 -12.38
C VAL A 88 -22.62 2.96 -13.02
N ASP A 89 -21.82 2.66 -14.03
CA ASP A 89 -21.84 1.35 -14.67
C ASP A 89 -21.32 0.23 -13.74
N ASN A 90 -20.36 0.56 -12.88
CA ASN A 90 -19.74 -0.39 -11.94
C ASN A 90 -19.31 0.31 -10.65
N THR A 91 -19.96 -0.03 -9.55
CA THR A 91 -19.72 0.61 -8.24
C THR A 91 -18.34 0.35 -7.68
N LEU A 92 -17.73 -0.85 -7.93
CA LEU A 92 -16.37 -1.15 -7.49
C LEU A 92 -15.34 -0.34 -8.28
N LYS A 93 -15.46 -0.29 -9.60
CA LYS A 93 -14.56 0.55 -10.44
C LYS A 93 -14.68 2.02 -10.08
N SER A 94 -15.87 2.50 -9.74
CA SER A 94 -16.08 3.88 -9.30
C SER A 94 -15.43 4.17 -7.95
N LEU A 95 -15.49 3.25 -6.99
CA LEU A 95 -14.76 3.34 -5.73
C LEU A 95 -13.25 3.42 -5.97
N GLN A 96 -12.72 2.56 -6.83
CA GLN A 96 -11.30 2.53 -7.21
C GLN A 96 -10.88 3.82 -7.91
N LYS A 97 -11.67 4.32 -8.86
CA LYS A 97 -11.42 5.57 -9.57
C LYS A 97 -11.40 6.78 -8.63
N LEU A 98 -12.35 6.84 -7.68
CA LEU A 98 -12.38 7.88 -6.65
C LEU A 98 -11.13 7.84 -5.77
N ALA A 99 -10.73 6.65 -5.33
CA ALA A 99 -9.52 6.48 -4.51
C ALA A 99 -8.24 6.84 -5.28
N THR A 100 -8.13 6.48 -6.56
CA THR A 100 -7.02 6.88 -7.44
C THR A 100 -6.96 8.40 -7.58
N TYR A 101 -8.09 9.05 -7.83
CA TYR A 101 -8.17 10.50 -7.89
C TYR A 101 -7.72 11.14 -6.57
N HIS A 102 -8.21 10.63 -5.44
CA HIS A 102 -7.83 11.12 -4.11
C HIS A 102 -6.33 10.95 -3.87
N ARG A 103 -5.76 9.76 -4.17
CA ARG A 103 -4.32 9.46 -4.04
C ARG A 103 -3.44 10.45 -4.81
N ASN A 104 -3.86 10.84 -6.00
CA ASN A 104 -3.08 11.72 -6.88
C ASN A 104 -2.92 13.16 -6.34
N ASN A 105 -3.65 13.55 -5.30
CA ASN A 105 -3.49 14.86 -4.67
C ASN A 105 -2.38 14.88 -3.60
N PHE A 106 -1.72 13.75 -3.32
CA PHE A 106 -0.71 13.65 -2.27
C PHE A 106 0.64 13.25 -2.86
N ASN A 107 1.66 14.08 -2.63
CA ASN A 107 3.04 13.81 -3.03
C ASN A 107 3.87 13.37 -1.82
N ILE A 108 3.49 12.27 -1.19
CA ILE A 108 4.20 11.65 -0.06
C ILE A 108 4.75 10.29 -0.47
N PRO A 109 5.85 9.83 0.15
CA PRO A 109 6.33 8.47 -0.04
C PRO A 109 5.27 7.44 0.34
N ILE A 110 5.18 6.37 -0.46
CA ILE A 110 4.28 5.25 -0.18
C ILE A 110 5.05 3.95 -0.20
N VAL A 111 5.01 3.24 0.91
CA VAL A 111 5.45 1.86 1.04
C VAL A 111 4.29 0.94 0.73
N SER A 112 4.45 0.02 -0.21
CA SER A 112 3.45 -1.02 -0.46
C SER A 112 4.02 -2.40 -0.19
N ILE A 113 3.24 -3.21 0.53
CA ILE A 113 3.66 -4.52 1.01
C ILE A 113 2.80 -5.60 0.37
N THR A 114 3.41 -6.55 -0.35
CA THR A 114 2.74 -7.76 -0.81
C THR A 114 3.50 -9.02 -0.42
N GLY A 115 2.89 -10.17 -0.62
CA GLY A 115 3.41 -11.49 -0.32
C GLY A 115 2.30 -12.43 0.14
N SER A 116 2.63 -13.67 0.43
CA SER A 116 1.65 -14.64 0.92
C SER A 116 1.35 -14.44 2.40
N ASN A 117 2.38 -14.29 3.23
CA ASN A 117 2.26 -14.12 4.68
C ASN A 117 3.09 -12.93 5.16
N GLY A 118 2.85 -12.44 6.39
CA GLY A 118 3.65 -11.43 7.05
C GLY A 118 3.36 -9.97 6.66
N LYS A 119 2.51 -9.70 5.68
CA LYS A 119 2.19 -8.32 5.24
C LYS A 119 1.74 -7.43 6.40
N THR A 120 0.71 -7.85 7.12
CA THR A 120 0.14 -7.10 8.26
C THR A 120 1.15 -6.93 9.39
N ILE A 121 1.94 -7.95 9.69
CA ILE A 121 2.98 -7.89 10.72
C ILE A 121 4.04 -6.84 10.37
N ILE A 122 4.56 -6.88 9.15
CA ILE A 122 5.56 -5.91 8.69
C ILE A 122 4.98 -4.50 8.67
N LYS A 123 3.75 -4.32 8.18
CA LYS A 123 3.04 -3.03 8.21
C LYS A 123 2.95 -2.46 9.63
N GLU A 124 2.53 -3.28 10.60
CA GLU A 124 2.38 -2.84 11.99
C GLU A 124 3.73 -2.50 12.62
N TRP A 125 4.78 -3.29 12.36
CA TRP A 125 6.12 -2.99 12.85
C TRP A 125 6.69 -1.70 12.25
N LEU A 126 6.58 -1.51 10.95
CA LEU A 126 7.01 -0.27 10.31
C LEU A 126 6.27 0.94 10.89
N TYR A 127 4.94 0.81 11.08
CA TYR A 127 4.17 1.86 11.72
C TYR A 127 4.64 2.18 13.13
N GLN A 128 4.88 1.16 13.97
CA GLN A 128 5.37 1.35 15.35
C GLN A 128 6.75 2.00 15.41
N ILE A 129 7.61 1.68 14.45
CA ILE A 129 8.98 2.24 14.40
C ILE A 129 8.95 3.70 13.92
N LEU A 130 8.14 4.02 12.92
CA LEU A 130 8.18 5.30 12.21
C LEU A 130 7.21 6.34 12.79
N SER A 131 6.07 5.93 13.35
CA SER A 131 5.05 6.85 13.86
C SER A 131 5.47 7.76 15.02
N PRO A 132 6.49 7.44 15.84
CA PRO A 132 6.99 8.40 16.83
C PRO A 132 7.73 9.61 16.25
N GLU A 133 8.21 9.49 15.00
CA GLU A 133 9.04 10.53 14.37
C GLU A 133 8.31 11.26 13.24
N MET A 134 7.27 10.64 12.65
CA MET A 134 6.54 11.22 11.53
C MET A 134 5.06 10.81 11.53
N SER A 135 4.23 11.61 10.85
CA SER A 135 2.82 11.30 10.67
C SER A 135 2.65 10.20 9.60
N VAL A 136 2.38 8.98 10.05
CA VAL A 136 2.24 7.80 9.20
C VAL A 136 0.80 7.33 9.14
N ILE A 137 0.28 7.13 7.93
CA ILE A 137 -0.97 6.40 7.72
C ILE A 137 -0.69 4.98 7.25
N ARG A 138 -1.51 4.03 7.66
CA ARG A 138 -1.42 2.64 7.21
C ARG A 138 -2.79 2.03 6.92
N SER A 139 -2.81 0.97 6.12
CA SER A 139 -4.03 0.17 5.93
C SER A 139 -4.59 -0.28 7.29
N PRO A 140 -5.86 0.02 7.60
CA PRO A 140 -6.50 -0.48 8.81
C PRO A 140 -6.66 -2.00 8.73
N ARG A 141 -6.34 -2.72 9.81
CA ARG A 141 -6.41 -4.19 9.84
C ARG A 141 -5.70 -4.80 8.62
N SER A 142 -6.34 -5.76 7.92
CA SER A 142 -5.85 -6.39 6.68
C SER A 142 -6.60 -5.87 5.44
N TYR A 143 -6.82 -4.56 5.34
CA TYR A 143 -7.48 -3.94 4.17
C TYR A 143 -6.53 -3.93 2.97
N ASN A 144 -6.41 -5.08 2.31
CA ASN A 144 -5.46 -5.33 1.22
C ASN A 144 -6.13 -5.77 -0.10
N SER A 145 -7.47 -5.82 -0.16
CA SER A 145 -8.26 -6.28 -1.31
C SER A 145 -8.63 -5.13 -2.25
N GLN A 146 -9.32 -5.47 -3.35
CA GLN A 146 -9.88 -4.52 -4.32
C GLN A 146 -10.85 -3.48 -3.72
N ILE A 147 -11.38 -3.73 -2.52
CA ILE A 147 -12.20 -2.79 -1.74
C ILE A 147 -11.39 -2.16 -0.61
N GLY A 148 -10.59 -2.97 0.10
CA GLY A 148 -9.86 -2.53 1.28
C GLY A 148 -8.79 -1.49 0.96
N VAL A 149 -8.08 -1.63 -0.17
CA VAL A 149 -7.07 -0.65 -0.61
C VAL A 149 -7.68 0.72 -0.90
N PRO A 150 -8.75 0.85 -1.72
CA PRO A 150 -9.44 2.13 -1.90
C PRO A 150 -9.87 2.78 -0.59
N MET A 151 -10.43 2.00 0.34
CA MET A 151 -10.85 2.48 1.66
C MET A 151 -9.68 2.97 2.53
N SER A 152 -8.50 2.33 2.40
CA SER A 152 -7.28 2.75 3.09
C SER A 152 -6.73 4.05 2.50
N VAL A 153 -6.71 4.15 1.19
CA VAL A 153 -6.23 5.33 0.45
C VAL A 153 -7.12 6.55 0.71
N TRP A 154 -8.43 6.37 0.82
CA TRP A 154 -9.36 7.46 1.14
C TRP A 154 -9.06 8.19 2.46
N GLN A 155 -8.39 7.52 3.40
CA GLN A 155 -8.01 8.10 4.70
C GLN A 155 -6.79 9.03 4.61
N LEU A 156 -6.11 9.12 3.45
CA LEU A 156 -5.03 10.08 3.25
C LEU A 156 -5.51 11.52 3.44
N ASN A 157 -4.68 12.32 4.11
CA ASN A 157 -4.89 13.75 4.26
C ASN A 157 -3.55 14.49 4.30
N GLU A 158 -3.61 15.81 4.33
CA GLU A 158 -2.45 16.70 4.24
C GLU A 158 -1.48 16.63 5.43
N SER A 159 -1.90 16.03 6.55
CA SER A 159 -1.03 15.85 7.71
C SER A 159 -0.09 14.66 7.61
N HIS A 160 -0.36 13.72 6.70
CA HIS A 160 0.45 12.52 6.57
C HIS A 160 1.73 12.78 5.78
N GLN A 161 2.84 12.23 6.28
CA GLN A 161 4.17 12.34 5.69
C GLN A 161 4.63 11.03 5.03
N LEU A 162 4.02 9.91 5.40
CA LEU A 162 4.29 8.58 4.87
C LEU A 162 3.01 7.75 4.86
N ALA A 163 2.85 6.90 3.84
CA ALA A 163 1.78 5.91 3.83
C ALA A 163 2.32 4.49 3.71
N ILE A 164 1.70 3.52 4.39
CA ILE A 164 2.04 2.10 4.33
C ILE A 164 0.79 1.30 3.98
N PHE A 165 0.71 0.77 2.75
CA PHE A 165 -0.44 0.04 2.28
C PHE A 165 -0.12 -1.42 1.99
N GLU A 166 -1.02 -2.31 2.40
CA GLU A 166 -0.97 -3.72 2.02
C GLU A 166 -1.68 -3.92 0.68
N ALA A 167 -1.12 -4.79 -0.18
CA ALA A 167 -1.74 -5.25 -1.40
C ALA A 167 -1.83 -6.78 -1.44
N GLY A 168 -3.03 -7.30 -1.57
CA GLY A 168 -3.34 -8.73 -1.66
C GLY A 168 -4.19 -9.02 -2.87
N ILE A 169 -4.00 -10.20 -3.46
CA ILE A 169 -4.72 -10.66 -4.63
C ILE A 169 -5.28 -12.05 -4.43
N SER A 170 -6.38 -12.32 -5.08
CA SER A 170 -7.00 -13.62 -5.17
C SER A 170 -7.12 -14.13 -6.61
N GLN A 171 -6.99 -13.27 -7.61
CA GLN A 171 -7.15 -13.59 -9.04
C GLN A 171 -6.10 -12.83 -9.86
N TYR A 172 -5.98 -13.23 -11.15
CA TYR A 172 -5.19 -12.47 -12.13
C TYR A 172 -5.77 -11.09 -12.36
N ASP A 173 -4.91 -10.16 -12.77
CA ASP A 173 -5.18 -8.76 -13.10
C ASP A 173 -5.66 -7.88 -11.92
N GLU A 174 -5.78 -8.44 -10.72
CA GLU A 174 -6.14 -7.68 -9.52
C GLU A 174 -5.02 -6.75 -9.07
N MET A 175 -3.73 -7.16 -9.22
CA MET A 175 -2.61 -6.37 -8.72
C MET A 175 -2.39 -5.10 -9.54
N GLN A 176 -2.67 -5.12 -10.84
CA GLN A 176 -2.58 -3.93 -11.68
C GLN A 176 -3.52 -2.82 -11.19
N ASN A 177 -4.77 -3.17 -10.86
CA ASN A 177 -5.72 -2.21 -10.30
C ASN A 177 -5.23 -1.62 -8.97
N LEU A 178 -4.65 -2.45 -8.09
CA LEU A 178 -4.10 -1.99 -6.81
C LEU A 178 -2.88 -1.09 -6.99
N LYS A 179 -2.01 -1.39 -7.96
CA LYS A 179 -0.87 -0.56 -8.33
C LYS A 179 -1.31 0.85 -8.74
N GLU A 180 -2.32 0.95 -9.59
CA GLU A 180 -2.85 2.22 -10.08
C GLU A 180 -3.44 3.08 -8.95
N ILE A 181 -4.06 2.44 -7.95
CA ILE A 181 -4.62 3.12 -6.80
C ILE A 181 -3.52 3.56 -5.83
N ILE A 182 -2.56 2.69 -5.52
CA ILE A 182 -1.54 2.93 -4.49
C ILE A 182 -0.42 3.82 -5.03
N ARG A 183 0.12 3.53 -6.22
CA ARG A 183 1.28 4.17 -6.83
C ARG A 183 2.47 4.22 -5.85
N PRO A 184 3.02 3.06 -5.46
CA PRO A 184 4.06 2.99 -4.45
C PRO A 184 5.40 3.50 -4.97
N ASN A 185 6.20 4.11 -4.07
CA ASN A 185 7.61 4.44 -4.29
C ASN A 185 8.52 3.31 -3.79
N ILE A 186 8.14 2.67 -2.69
CA ILE A 186 8.91 1.60 -2.08
C ILE A 186 8.05 0.33 -2.04
N GLY A 187 8.61 -0.75 -2.56
CA GLY A 187 8.00 -2.08 -2.53
C GLY A 187 8.61 -2.95 -1.43
N ILE A 188 7.79 -3.76 -0.78
CA ILE A 188 8.25 -4.84 0.10
C ILE A 188 7.59 -6.13 -0.31
N PHE A 189 8.40 -7.10 -0.78
CA PHE A 189 7.92 -8.45 -1.06
C PHE A 189 8.30 -9.36 0.10
N THR A 190 7.32 -9.78 0.91
CA THR A 190 7.59 -10.52 2.14
C THR A 190 8.04 -11.95 1.87
N ASN A 191 7.18 -12.74 1.30
CA ASN A 191 7.44 -14.15 0.91
C ASN A 191 6.39 -14.65 -0.08
N ILE A 192 6.63 -15.85 -0.61
CA ILE A 192 5.68 -16.58 -1.43
C ILE A 192 5.42 -17.96 -0.81
N GLY A 193 4.17 -18.31 -0.61
CA GLY A 193 3.76 -19.62 -0.09
C GLY A 193 2.98 -20.41 -1.12
N TYR A 194 3.09 -21.72 -1.03
CA TYR A 194 2.37 -22.67 -1.89
C TYR A 194 0.87 -22.75 -1.57
N ALA A 195 0.45 -22.31 -0.35
CA ALA A 195 -0.94 -22.30 0.06
C ALA A 195 -1.75 -21.22 -0.69
N HIS A 196 -3.04 -21.50 -0.96
CA HIS A 196 -4.01 -20.63 -1.63
C HIS A 196 -3.78 -20.38 -3.13
N GLY A 197 -3.28 -21.38 -3.85
CA GLY A 197 -3.10 -21.34 -5.31
C GLY A 197 -4.33 -21.70 -6.14
N LYS A 198 -5.57 -21.73 -5.59
CA LYS A 198 -6.75 -22.22 -6.34
C LYS A 198 -7.04 -21.47 -7.63
N ASN A 199 -6.60 -20.22 -7.73
CA ASN A 199 -6.85 -19.34 -8.89
C ASN A 199 -5.58 -19.02 -9.69
N PHE A 200 -4.42 -19.61 -9.35
CA PHE A 200 -3.17 -19.47 -10.10
C PHE A 200 -2.68 -20.84 -10.53
N ASN A 201 -2.22 -20.97 -11.77
CA ASN A 201 -1.79 -22.25 -12.33
C ASN A 201 -0.54 -22.80 -11.63
N ASN A 202 0.37 -21.91 -11.24
CA ASN A 202 1.63 -22.23 -10.58
C ASN A 202 2.14 -21.07 -9.71
N ILE A 203 3.24 -21.29 -9.03
CA ILE A 203 3.84 -20.29 -8.14
C ILE A 203 4.46 -19.13 -8.92
N SER A 204 5.01 -19.38 -10.10
CA SER A 204 5.61 -18.36 -10.96
C SER A 204 4.57 -17.35 -11.40
N ASP A 205 3.40 -17.79 -11.86
CA ASP A 205 2.30 -16.90 -12.24
C ASP A 205 1.85 -16.03 -11.07
N LYS A 206 1.80 -16.60 -9.86
CA LYS A 206 1.44 -15.84 -8.65
C LYS A 206 2.49 -14.81 -8.27
N ILE A 207 3.77 -15.09 -8.47
CA ILE A 207 4.86 -14.13 -8.27
C ILE A 207 4.77 -13.03 -9.33
N GLU A 208 4.62 -13.39 -10.60
CA GLU A 208 4.50 -12.44 -11.70
C GLU A 208 3.34 -11.46 -11.47
N GLU A 209 2.18 -11.98 -11.06
CA GLU A 209 1.03 -11.14 -10.73
C GLU A 209 1.35 -10.18 -9.57
N LYS A 210 2.00 -10.65 -8.49
CA LYS A 210 2.41 -9.80 -7.36
C LYS A 210 3.47 -8.77 -7.74
N MET A 211 4.39 -9.12 -8.62
CA MET A 211 5.45 -8.22 -9.11
C MET A 211 4.91 -7.04 -9.91
N ARG A 212 3.70 -7.13 -10.47
CA ARG A 212 3.05 -6.00 -11.14
C ARG A 212 2.92 -4.76 -10.23
N LEU A 213 2.76 -4.97 -8.91
CA LEU A 213 2.71 -3.88 -7.92
C LEU A 213 3.97 -2.99 -7.95
N PHE A 214 5.11 -3.60 -8.29
CA PHE A 214 6.44 -3.00 -8.15
C PHE A 214 7.05 -2.54 -9.47
N HIS A 215 6.25 -2.45 -10.53
CA HIS A 215 6.76 -2.08 -11.85
C HIS A 215 7.45 -0.71 -11.88
N ASP A 216 6.95 0.26 -11.10
CA ASP A 216 7.41 1.65 -11.12
C ASP A 216 7.92 2.11 -9.74
N VAL A 217 8.38 1.20 -8.88
CA VAL A 217 8.93 1.57 -7.57
C VAL A 217 10.38 2.04 -7.71
N ASP A 218 10.76 2.99 -6.86
CA ASP A 218 12.14 3.47 -6.75
C ASP A 218 13.05 2.40 -6.12
N THR A 219 12.52 1.61 -5.19
CA THR A 219 13.26 0.55 -4.50
C THR A 219 12.35 -0.61 -4.13
N LEU A 220 12.81 -1.83 -4.39
CA LEU A 220 12.15 -3.07 -3.96
C LEU A 220 12.96 -3.77 -2.87
N ILE A 221 12.34 -3.96 -1.70
CA ILE A 221 12.93 -4.68 -0.56
C ILE A 221 12.44 -6.13 -0.58
N TYR A 222 13.36 -7.10 -0.54
CA TYR A 222 13.00 -8.52 -0.54
C TYR A 222 14.05 -9.40 0.14
N CYS A 223 13.65 -10.64 0.46
CA CYS A 223 14.56 -11.66 0.98
C CYS A 223 15.26 -12.39 -0.16
N TYR A 224 16.57 -12.28 -0.25
CA TYR A 224 17.38 -12.94 -1.28
C TYR A 224 17.38 -14.47 -1.18
N ASP A 225 17.11 -15.03 0.01
CA ASP A 225 17.04 -16.48 0.23
C ASP A 225 15.84 -17.17 -0.45
N HIS A 226 14.85 -16.40 -0.90
CA HIS A 226 13.70 -16.91 -1.66
C HIS A 226 14.02 -16.96 -3.16
N ALA A 227 14.51 -18.11 -3.64
CA ALA A 227 14.98 -18.28 -5.03
C ALA A 227 13.95 -17.84 -6.07
N ASP A 228 12.69 -18.28 -5.94
CA ASP A 228 11.63 -17.94 -6.91
C ASP A 228 11.38 -16.42 -7.00
N ILE A 229 11.45 -15.69 -5.85
CA ILE A 229 11.29 -14.22 -5.82
C ILE A 229 12.53 -13.58 -6.41
N ARG A 230 13.72 -14.01 -6.01
CA ARG A 230 15.00 -13.50 -6.53
C ARG A 230 15.05 -13.61 -8.04
N ASP A 231 14.77 -14.78 -8.59
CA ASP A 231 14.79 -15.05 -10.04
C ASP A 231 13.78 -14.14 -10.80
N ALA A 232 12.64 -13.83 -10.18
CA ALA A 232 11.68 -12.89 -10.74
C ALA A 232 12.13 -11.43 -10.65
N VAL A 233 12.83 -11.06 -9.60
CA VAL A 233 13.38 -9.71 -9.39
C VAL A 233 14.55 -9.45 -10.35
N GLU A 234 15.50 -10.39 -10.48
CA GLU A 234 16.70 -10.26 -11.32
C GLU A 234 16.38 -10.11 -12.82
N LYS A 235 15.19 -10.58 -13.25
CA LYS A 235 14.71 -10.36 -14.63
C LYS A 235 14.25 -8.93 -14.91
N ARG A 236 14.23 -8.06 -13.92
CA ARG A 236 13.67 -6.70 -13.99
C ARG A 236 14.73 -5.66 -13.69
N ASN A 237 14.66 -4.54 -14.36
CA ASN A 237 15.52 -3.40 -14.08
C ASN A 237 14.88 -2.53 -12.94
N ILE A 238 14.89 -3.06 -11.72
CA ILE A 238 14.38 -2.37 -10.53
C ILE A 238 15.53 -2.23 -9.55
N HIS A 239 15.73 -1.05 -8.98
CA HIS A 239 16.66 -0.90 -7.87
C HIS A 239 16.17 -1.71 -6.67
N THR A 240 17.07 -2.49 -6.06
CA THR A 240 16.71 -3.43 -4.99
C THR A 240 17.49 -3.15 -3.72
N PHE A 241 16.88 -3.49 -2.60
CA PHE A 241 17.53 -3.60 -1.29
C PHE A 241 17.22 -4.99 -0.72
N SER A 242 18.23 -5.85 -0.74
CA SER A 242 18.07 -7.27 -0.39
C SER A 242 18.56 -7.57 1.01
N TRP A 243 17.94 -8.55 1.67
CA TRP A 243 18.46 -9.12 2.90
C TRP A 243 18.53 -10.64 2.81
N SER A 244 19.49 -11.24 3.53
CA SER A 244 19.72 -12.67 3.51
C SER A 244 20.28 -13.20 4.82
N ARG A 245 20.01 -14.45 5.13
CA ARG A 245 20.68 -15.22 6.19
C ARG A 245 21.80 -16.11 5.64
N LYS A 246 21.84 -16.33 4.35
CA LYS A 246 22.74 -17.29 3.68
C LYS A 246 23.77 -16.59 2.80
N ASP A 247 23.36 -15.56 2.08
CA ASP A 247 24.19 -14.89 1.10
C ASP A 247 24.90 -13.67 1.71
N LYS A 248 26.24 -13.70 1.61
CA LYS A 248 27.09 -12.61 2.10
C LYS A 248 27.06 -11.37 1.20
N ASN A 249 26.52 -11.49 -0.01
CA ASN A 249 26.50 -10.42 -1.00
C ASN A 249 25.21 -9.59 -0.96
N SER A 250 24.21 -9.97 -0.16
CA SER A 250 23.02 -9.16 0.08
C SER A 250 23.34 -7.84 0.77
N ASP A 251 22.50 -6.82 0.59
CA ASP A 251 22.67 -5.49 1.20
C ASP A 251 22.64 -5.56 2.73
N VAL A 252 21.83 -6.48 3.28
CA VAL A 252 21.79 -6.80 4.71
C VAL A 252 22.03 -8.29 4.88
N GLN A 253 23.17 -8.69 5.48
CA GLN A 253 23.44 -10.06 5.85
C GLN A 253 23.14 -10.28 7.34
N ILE A 254 22.11 -11.05 7.66
CA ILE A 254 21.81 -11.48 9.04
C ILE A 254 22.63 -12.72 9.35
N TYR A 255 23.59 -12.62 10.27
CA TYR A 255 24.46 -13.74 10.62
C TYR A 255 24.12 -14.41 11.97
N SER A 256 23.42 -13.73 12.89
CA SER A 256 22.92 -14.31 14.14
C SER A 256 21.51 -13.82 14.48
N ILE A 257 20.73 -14.71 15.07
CA ILE A 257 19.43 -14.41 15.70
C ILE A 257 19.41 -15.17 17.03
N GLU A 258 19.48 -14.43 18.13
CA GLU A 258 19.48 -14.96 19.48
C GLU A 258 18.17 -14.60 20.17
N LYS A 259 17.41 -15.61 20.56
CA LYS A 259 16.12 -15.44 21.23
C LYS A 259 16.34 -15.52 22.75
N GLY A 260 16.11 -14.40 23.44
CA GLY A 260 16.00 -14.35 24.89
C GLY A 260 14.53 -14.50 25.34
N GLU A 261 14.30 -14.43 26.64
CA GLU A 261 12.95 -14.50 27.21
C GLU A 261 12.11 -13.26 26.87
N ASP A 262 12.72 -12.06 26.94
CA ASP A 262 12.03 -10.78 26.73
C ASP A 262 12.42 -10.07 25.42
N GLU A 263 13.47 -10.52 24.75
CA GLU A 263 14.00 -9.87 23.55
C GLU A 263 14.56 -10.86 22.53
N THR A 264 14.64 -10.42 21.29
CA THR A 264 15.37 -11.12 20.24
C THR A 264 16.46 -10.20 19.71
N VAL A 265 17.70 -10.64 19.78
CA VAL A 265 18.88 -9.93 19.25
C VAL A 265 19.13 -10.41 17.83
N ILE A 266 19.16 -9.48 16.89
CA ILE A 266 19.49 -9.74 15.49
C ILE A 266 20.80 -9.04 15.18
N SER A 267 21.81 -9.81 14.77
CA SER A 267 23.11 -9.28 14.36
C SER A 267 23.23 -9.35 12.84
N ALA A 268 23.56 -8.22 12.22
CA ALA A 268 23.62 -8.11 10.76
C ALA A 268 24.75 -7.18 10.31
N PHE A 269 25.29 -7.45 9.12
CA PHE A 269 26.12 -6.50 8.36
C PHE A 269 25.23 -5.78 7.35
N ILE A 270 25.34 -4.44 7.29
CA ILE A 270 24.67 -3.59 6.32
C ILE A 270 25.75 -3.02 5.39
N ARG A 271 25.62 -3.28 4.10
CA ARG A 271 26.45 -2.64 3.07
C ARG A 271 25.89 -1.24 2.79
N ARG A 272 26.71 -0.22 3.03
CA ARG A 272 26.34 1.14 2.60
C ARG A 272 26.44 1.23 1.08
N GLN A 273 25.32 1.46 0.41
CA GLN A 273 25.34 1.95 -0.95
C GLN A 273 25.72 3.45 -0.90
N THR A 274 26.85 3.82 -1.51
CA THR A 274 27.13 5.23 -1.77
C THR A 274 26.27 5.66 -2.94
N PHE A 275 25.23 6.46 -2.69
CA PHE A 275 24.55 7.17 -3.76
C PHE A 275 25.54 8.18 -4.35
N SER A 276 25.97 7.97 -5.57
CA SER A 276 26.59 9.04 -6.36
C SER A 276 25.46 9.97 -6.75
N GLU A 277 25.43 11.17 -6.19
CA GLU A 277 24.66 12.26 -6.77
C GLU A 277 25.20 12.47 -8.18
N SER A 278 24.36 12.22 -9.18
CA SER A 278 24.67 12.62 -10.54
C SER A 278 24.56 14.15 -10.61
N GLU A 279 25.69 14.82 -10.58
CA GLU A 279 25.78 16.23 -10.93
C GLU A 279 25.29 16.40 -12.36
N ASN A 280 24.06 16.83 -12.52
CA ASN A 280 23.57 17.37 -13.79
C ASN A 280 24.03 18.82 -13.93
N GLY A 281 25.01 19.01 -14.81
CA GLY A 281 25.11 20.19 -15.66
C GLY A 281 25.87 21.39 -15.12
N MET A 282 27.16 21.49 -15.51
CA MET A 282 27.66 22.73 -16.10
C MET A 282 28.88 22.41 -16.97
N SER A 283 28.73 22.73 -18.26
CA SER A 283 29.82 22.79 -19.22
C SER A 283 30.82 23.86 -18.83
N ASN A 284 32.13 23.55 -18.82
CA ASN A 284 33.11 24.36 -19.52
C ASN A 284 34.50 23.69 -19.55
N ASP A 285 35.08 23.77 -20.74
CA ASP A 285 36.42 23.44 -21.12
C ASP A 285 37.50 23.69 -20.04
N GLU A 286 38.35 22.68 -19.85
CA GLU A 286 39.80 22.77 -19.89
C GLU A 286 40.40 21.40 -19.50
N ARG A 287 41.08 20.78 -20.47
CA ARG A 287 41.95 19.62 -20.24
C ARG A 287 43.34 20.07 -19.78
N PRO A 288 43.94 19.40 -18.87
CA PRO A 288 45.36 19.08 -18.95
C PRO A 288 45.61 17.56 -19.05
N LYS A 289 46.72 17.30 -19.71
CA LYS A 289 47.26 16.03 -20.20
C LYS A 289 47.68 15.07 -19.11
N SER A 290 47.47 13.77 -19.40
CA SER A 290 48.17 12.54 -19.01
C SER A 290 49.33 12.64 -18.03
N ASP A 291 49.20 11.83 -16.94
CA ASP A 291 50.31 10.98 -16.49
C ASP A 291 49.75 9.70 -15.89
N GLY A 292 50.38 8.58 -16.28
CA GLY A 292 49.96 7.23 -15.90
C GLY A 292 50.25 6.94 -14.42
N GLY A 293 49.21 6.48 -13.74
CA GLY A 293 49.29 5.94 -12.42
C GLY A 293 48.13 4.97 -12.20
N GLU A 294 48.47 3.70 -12.03
CA GLU A 294 47.53 2.66 -11.63
C GLU A 294 46.82 3.02 -10.31
N ASN A 295 45.59 3.45 -10.36
CA ASN A 295 44.78 3.63 -9.17
C ASN A 295 44.07 2.31 -8.82
N LYS A 296 44.69 1.55 -7.91
CA LYS A 296 44.02 0.52 -7.13
C LYS A 296 43.03 1.20 -6.20
N THR A 297 41.75 1.17 -6.59
CA THR A 297 40.66 1.57 -5.71
C THR A 297 40.55 0.60 -4.54
N HIS A 298 41.05 1.03 -3.39
CA HIS A 298 40.79 0.36 -2.12
C HIS A 298 39.36 0.63 -1.71
N CYS A 299 38.49 -0.39 -1.85
CA CYS A 299 37.18 -0.41 -1.20
C CYS A 299 37.39 -0.52 0.32
N THR A 300 37.31 0.57 1.04
CA THR A 300 37.22 0.53 2.49
C THR A 300 35.85 0.02 2.91
N ASN A 301 35.79 -1.23 3.36
CA ASN A 301 34.62 -1.82 4.01
C ASN A 301 34.37 -1.12 5.34
N ASN A 302 33.44 -0.14 5.37
CA ASN A 302 32.91 0.40 6.61
C ASN A 302 31.73 -0.46 7.04
N SER A 303 32.00 -1.56 7.72
CA SER A 303 30.99 -2.35 8.43
C SER A 303 30.63 -1.66 9.75
N GLN A 304 29.41 -1.19 9.90
CA GLN A 304 28.89 -0.81 11.21
C GLN A 304 28.23 -2.03 11.85
N ILE A 305 28.74 -2.43 13.02
CA ILE A 305 28.07 -3.38 13.91
C ILE A 305 27.06 -2.54 14.69
N LEU A 306 25.76 -2.75 14.44
CA LEU A 306 24.70 -2.17 15.28
C LEU A 306 24.75 -2.87 16.64
N ARG A 307 25.11 -2.13 17.68
CA ARG A 307 25.16 -2.65 19.06
C ARG A 307 23.83 -2.45 19.76
N PRO A 308 23.49 -3.25 20.80
CA PRO A 308 22.24 -3.10 21.56
C PRO A 308 22.04 -1.72 22.22
N SER A 309 23.05 -0.87 22.24
CA SER A 309 23.03 0.49 22.76
C SER A 309 22.53 1.53 21.75
N ASP A 310 22.40 1.18 20.46
CA ASP A 310 21.92 2.11 19.44
C ASP A 310 20.40 2.33 19.62
N PRO A 311 19.91 3.60 19.62
CA PRO A 311 18.52 3.92 19.98
C PRO A 311 17.48 3.29 19.06
N LEU A 312 17.85 2.84 17.85
CA LEU A 312 16.98 2.17 16.88
C LEU A 312 16.66 0.70 17.24
N ILE A 313 17.42 0.07 18.15
CA ILE A 313 17.31 -1.38 18.44
C ILE A 313 16.54 -1.65 19.76
N ARG A 314 16.42 -0.67 20.64
CA ARG A 314 15.72 -0.82 21.92
C ARG A 314 14.26 -0.42 21.83
N LYS A 315 13.39 -1.26 21.25
CA LYS A 315 11.95 -1.21 21.57
C LYS A 315 11.43 -2.61 21.86
N ARG A 316 10.99 -2.77 23.13
CA ARG A 316 10.28 -3.94 23.63
C ARG A 316 9.07 -4.23 22.74
N THR A 317 9.07 -5.35 22.07
CA THR A 317 7.83 -5.94 21.54
C THR A 317 7.11 -6.61 22.71
N ARG A 318 6.05 -6.01 23.24
CA ARG A 318 5.11 -6.73 24.11
C ARG A 318 4.43 -7.81 23.28
N PRO A 319 4.23 -9.03 23.80
CA PRO A 319 3.41 -10.03 23.14
C PRO A 319 1.97 -9.47 23.02
N PHE A 320 1.34 -9.76 21.89
CA PHE A 320 -0.06 -9.46 21.66
C PHE A 320 -0.88 -10.11 22.77
N ALA A 321 -1.60 -9.33 23.58
CA ALA A 321 -2.72 -9.81 24.35
C ALA A 321 -3.83 -10.15 23.34
N ASP A 322 -4.26 -11.42 23.33
CA ASP A 322 -5.48 -11.86 22.67
C ASP A 322 -6.65 -11.17 23.36
N ASP A 323 -7.17 -10.11 22.74
CA ASP A 323 -8.49 -9.60 23.09
C ASP A 323 -9.50 -10.18 22.09
N ALA A 324 -10.44 -10.94 22.62
CA ALA A 324 -11.53 -11.69 22.03
C ALA A 324 -12.52 -10.85 21.21
#